data_c63bd9c3c4b649ebe6c1890245136f78
#
_entry.id   c63bd9c3c4b649ebe6c1890245136f78
#
_cell.length_a   1.000
_cell.length_b   1.000
_cell.length_c   1.000
_cell.angle_alpha   90.00
_cell.angle_beta   90.00
_cell.angle_gamma   90.00
#
_symmetry.space_group_name_H-M   'P 1'
#
loop_
_entity.id
_entity.type
_entity.pdbx_description
1 polymer ?
#
loop_
_entity_poly.entity_id
_entity_poly.type
_entity_poly.pdbx_seq_one_letter_code
_entity_poly.pdbx_strand_id
1 'polypeptide(L)'
;PRTRPGSLQIPWPCIQLRLPFPIPAEMPETIIESLDNEGRGVARHDGKAIFIEGALPQERVVFSSYRRKPNYELATAGRILAANALRVEPRCRHFGICGGCSMQHLGGPGQAAAKQRVLEDDLWHIGRMRPEVIFPAIHGPSWAYRTRARLSVRRVPKKGGVLVGFHEKRSSFIADTDSCEALPLSGSALL
;
A
#
# COMPACT_ATOMS: atom_id res chain seq x y z
N PRO A 1 -41.63 -20.03 -12.71
CA PRO A 1 -40.22 -20.27 -12.63
C PRO A 1 -39.46 -18.97 -12.97
N ARG A 2 -38.90 -18.35 -11.96
CA ARG A 2 -38.08 -17.13 -12.17
C ARG A 2 -36.65 -17.58 -12.36
N THR A 3 -36.14 -17.43 -13.58
CA THR A 3 -34.74 -17.61 -13.92
C THR A 3 -33.90 -16.49 -13.28
N ARG A 4 -32.89 -16.85 -12.49
CA ARG A 4 -31.89 -15.91 -11.95
C ARG A 4 -30.99 -15.45 -13.11
N PRO A 5 -30.68 -14.14 -13.25
CA PRO A 5 -29.69 -13.71 -14.22
C PRO A 5 -28.28 -14.18 -13.76
N GLY A 6 -27.54 -14.77 -14.70
CA GLY A 6 -26.21 -15.28 -14.49
C GLY A 6 -25.24 -14.15 -14.09
N SER A 7 -24.44 -14.40 -13.07
CA SER A 7 -23.32 -13.57 -12.68
C SER A 7 -22.28 -13.54 -13.81
N LEU A 8 -22.18 -12.43 -14.51
CA LEU A 8 -21.06 -12.13 -15.41
C LEU A 8 -19.80 -12.03 -14.52
N GLN A 9 -19.04 -13.11 -14.47
CA GLN A 9 -17.66 -13.07 -13.99
C GLN A 9 -16.84 -12.34 -15.07
N ILE A 10 -16.59 -11.04 -14.85
CA ILE A 10 -15.61 -10.29 -15.62
C ILE A 10 -14.24 -10.81 -15.16
N PRO A 11 -13.41 -11.42 -16.02
CA PRO A 11 -12.08 -11.81 -15.64
C PRO A 11 -11.27 -10.53 -15.43
N TRP A 12 -10.86 -10.26 -14.17
CA TRP A 12 -9.97 -9.18 -13.85
C TRP A 12 -8.63 -9.39 -14.56
N PRO A 13 -8.12 -8.41 -15.31
CA PRO A 13 -6.79 -8.53 -15.88
C PRO A 13 -5.76 -8.68 -14.74
N CYS A 14 -4.81 -9.58 -14.90
CA CYS A 14 -3.66 -9.70 -14.00
C CYS A 14 -2.99 -8.33 -13.88
N ILE A 15 -3.13 -7.69 -12.71
CA ILE A 15 -2.48 -6.40 -12.45
C ILE A 15 -1.00 -6.67 -12.31
N GLN A 16 -0.25 -6.38 -13.38
CA GLN A 16 1.20 -6.38 -13.32
C GLN A 16 1.66 -5.07 -12.67
N LEU A 17 2.12 -5.16 -11.43
CA LEU A 17 2.85 -4.07 -10.81
C LEU A 17 4.13 -3.84 -11.64
N ARG A 18 4.37 -2.60 -12.08
CA ARG A 18 5.60 -2.25 -12.84
C ARG A 18 6.81 -2.42 -11.92
N LEU A 19 7.42 -3.59 -11.95
CA LEU A 19 8.74 -3.81 -11.37
C LEU A 19 9.81 -3.32 -12.34
N PRO A 20 10.89 -2.71 -11.85
CA PRO A 20 12.01 -2.25 -12.68
C PRO A 20 12.84 -3.38 -13.29
N PHE A 21 12.50 -4.67 -12.99
CA PHE A 21 13.22 -5.85 -13.46
C PHE A 21 12.26 -6.93 -13.95
N PRO A 22 12.67 -7.78 -14.95
CA PRO A 22 11.91 -8.95 -15.36
C PRO A 22 11.73 -9.91 -14.19
N ILE A 23 10.52 -10.46 -14.02
CA ILE A 23 10.20 -11.42 -12.96
C ILE A 23 10.86 -12.76 -13.31
N PRO A 24 11.78 -13.29 -12.47
CA PRO A 24 12.33 -14.63 -12.67
C PRO A 24 11.22 -15.69 -12.60
N ALA A 25 11.40 -16.81 -13.32
CA ALA A 25 10.40 -17.88 -13.41
C ALA A 25 10.10 -18.60 -12.08
N GLU A 26 10.95 -18.45 -11.06
CA GLU A 26 10.89 -19.15 -9.76
C GLU A 26 10.81 -18.17 -8.58
N MET A 27 9.93 -17.17 -8.65
CA MET A 27 9.72 -16.33 -7.48
C MET A 27 8.73 -16.99 -6.52
N PRO A 28 9.01 -16.93 -5.18
CA PRO A 28 8.12 -17.50 -4.17
C PRO A 28 6.75 -16.82 -4.18
N GLU A 29 5.72 -17.60 -3.88
CA GLU A 29 4.36 -17.10 -3.67
C GLU A 29 3.90 -17.34 -2.23
N THR A 30 2.97 -16.49 -1.78
CA THR A 30 2.36 -16.63 -0.47
C THR A 30 0.95 -16.03 -0.45
N ILE A 31 0.20 -16.36 0.60
CA ILE A 31 -1.09 -15.74 0.92
C ILE A 31 -0.85 -14.72 2.03
N ILE A 32 -1.41 -13.53 1.87
CA ILE A 32 -1.30 -12.45 2.84
C ILE A 32 -2.30 -12.64 3.97
N GLU A 33 -1.83 -12.67 5.19
CA GLU A 33 -2.63 -12.90 6.41
C GLU A 33 -3.27 -11.60 6.94
N SER A 34 -2.48 -10.51 6.99
CA SER A 34 -2.91 -9.23 7.57
C SER A 34 -2.16 -8.04 6.95
N LEU A 35 -2.44 -6.83 7.44
CA LEU A 35 -1.61 -5.64 7.18
C LEU A 35 -0.92 -5.21 8.47
N ASP A 36 0.29 -4.65 8.33
CA ASP A 36 0.94 -3.94 9.41
C ASP A 36 0.53 -2.44 9.43
N ASN A 37 1.03 -1.70 10.41
CA ASN A 37 0.76 -0.27 10.59
C ASN A 37 1.34 0.62 9.46
N GLU A 38 2.26 0.11 8.65
CA GLU A 38 2.78 0.79 7.46
C GLU A 38 1.99 0.45 6.18
N GLY A 39 0.97 -0.42 6.27
CA GLY A 39 0.14 -0.86 5.15
C GLY A 39 0.83 -1.89 4.25
N ARG A 40 1.81 -2.64 4.79
CA ARG A 40 2.43 -3.78 4.10
C ARG A 40 1.66 -5.06 4.43
N GLY A 41 1.49 -5.91 3.44
CA GLY A 41 0.95 -7.25 3.65
C GLY A 41 1.90 -8.08 4.52
N VAL A 42 1.36 -8.77 5.51
CA VAL A 42 2.11 -9.67 6.40
C VAL A 42 1.77 -11.10 6.02
N ALA A 43 2.79 -11.91 5.83
CA ALA A 43 2.68 -13.34 5.55
C ALA A 43 3.78 -14.11 6.30
N ARG A 44 3.65 -15.44 6.31
CA ARG A 44 4.70 -16.35 6.75
C ARG A 44 5.18 -17.21 5.59
N HIS A 45 6.50 -17.31 5.47
CA HIS A 45 7.14 -18.18 4.49
C HIS A 45 8.41 -18.74 5.11
N ASP A 46 8.62 -20.05 5.01
CA ASP A 46 9.75 -20.76 5.62
C ASP A 46 9.96 -20.41 7.11
N GLY A 47 8.87 -20.29 7.87
CA GLY A 47 8.90 -19.98 9.30
C GLY A 47 9.21 -18.55 9.67
N LYS A 48 9.45 -17.64 8.70
CA LYS A 48 9.73 -16.21 8.92
C LYS A 48 8.53 -15.35 8.59
N ALA A 49 8.39 -14.23 9.31
CA ALA A 49 7.47 -13.17 8.93
C ALA A 49 8.01 -12.42 7.71
N ILE A 50 7.15 -12.17 6.72
CA ILE A 50 7.49 -11.39 5.54
C ILE A 50 6.53 -10.20 5.46
N PHE A 51 7.11 -9.01 5.29
CA PHE A 51 6.38 -7.76 5.09
C PHE A 51 6.46 -7.38 3.62
N ILE A 52 5.33 -7.43 2.92
CA ILE A 52 5.25 -7.32 1.47
C ILE A 52 4.55 -6.02 1.08
N GLU A 53 5.30 -5.08 0.51
CA GLU A 53 4.75 -3.84 0.00
C GLU A 53 3.84 -4.09 -1.21
N GLY A 54 2.70 -3.40 -1.24
CA GLY A 54 1.74 -3.47 -2.35
C GLY A 54 0.78 -4.67 -2.30
N ALA A 55 0.87 -5.53 -1.28
CA ALA A 55 -0.01 -6.66 -1.08
C ALA A 55 -1.10 -6.37 -0.04
N LEU A 56 -2.28 -6.98 -0.19
CA LEU A 56 -3.44 -6.83 0.69
C LEU A 56 -3.82 -8.17 1.32
N PRO A 57 -4.52 -8.18 2.48
CA PRO A 57 -4.97 -9.39 3.13
C PRO A 57 -5.77 -10.30 2.19
N GLN A 58 -5.62 -11.61 2.37
CA GLN A 58 -6.27 -12.65 1.56
C GLN A 58 -5.81 -12.71 0.08
N GLU A 59 -4.89 -11.87 -0.34
CA GLU A 59 -4.31 -11.98 -1.66
C GLU A 59 -3.29 -13.11 -1.74
N ARG A 60 -3.28 -13.80 -2.87
CA ARG A 60 -2.18 -14.67 -3.25
C ARG A 60 -1.25 -13.90 -4.17
N VAL A 61 -0.01 -13.76 -3.76
CA VAL A 61 0.97 -12.89 -4.43
C VAL A 61 2.28 -13.62 -4.67
N VAL A 62 2.91 -13.30 -5.79
CA VAL A 62 4.33 -13.58 -6.04
C VAL A 62 5.13 -12.40 -5.53
N PHE A 63 6.19 -12.64 -4.79
CA PHE A 63 6.95 -11.57 -4.15
C PHE A 63 8.46 -11.68 -4.37
N SER A 64 9.17 -10.56 -4.19
CA SER A 64 10.63 -10.48 -4.23
C SER A 64 11.15 -9.80 -2.97
N SER A 65 12.00 -10.53 -2.22
CA SER A 65 12.63 -10.00 -1.01
C SER A 65 13.81 -9.12 -1.36
N TYR A 66 13.78 -7.87 -0.91
CA TYR A 66 14.87 -6.91 -1.07
C TYR A 66 15.74 -6.75 0.19
N ARG A 67 15.27 -7.24 1.33
CA ARG A 67 16.03 -7.23 2.59
C ARG A 67 15.69 -8.45 3.43
N ARG A 68 16.71 -9.24 3.77
CA ARG A 68 16.57 -10.44 4.60
C ARG A 68 17.23 -10.23 5.95
N LYS A 69 16.52 -10.56 7.01
CA LYS A 69 16.98 -10.58 8.40
C LYS A 69 16.78 -11.98 9.00
N PRO A 70 17.42 -12.32 10.13
CA PRO A 70 17.21 -13.62 10.75
C PRO A 70 15.75 -13.95 11.03
N ASN A 71 14.96 -12.99 11.52
CA ASN A 71 13.59 -13.19 12.01
C ASN A 71 12.51 -12.72 11.04
N TYR A 72 12.84 -11.92 10.03
CA TYR A 72 11.86 -11.38 9.08
C TYR A 72 12.49 -11.02 7.73
N GLU A 73 11.64 -10.84 6.74
CA GLU A 73 12.03 -10.34 5.42
C GLU A 73 11.17 -9.13 5.01
N LEU A 74 11.76 -8.22 4.24
CA LEU A 74 11.06 -7.15 3.56
C LEU A 74 11.04 -7.44 2.07
N ALA A 75 9.84 -7.38 1.48
CA ALA A 75 9.61 -7.76 0.10
C ALA A 75 8.69 -6.76 -0.62
N THR A 76 8.61 -6.90 -1.92
CA THR A 76 7.65 -6.20 -2.78
C THR A 76 6.83 -7.23 -3.53
N ALA A 77 5.52 -7.01 -3.63
CA ALA A 77 4.66 -7.81 -4.48
C ALA A 77 5.02 -7.56 -5.95
N GLY A 78 5.29 -8.63 -6.68
CA GLY A 78 5.59 -8.59 -8.11
C GLY A 78 4.35 -8.83 -8.96
N ARG A 79 3.53 -9.81 -8.57
CA ARG A 79 2.29 -10.17 -9.26
C ARG A 79 1.23 -10.58 -8.25
N ILE A 80 0.03 -10.08 -8.44
CA ILE A 80 -1.16 -10.49 -7.69
C ILE A 80 -1.84 -11.63 -8.47
N LEU A 81 -1.86 -12.82 -7.89
CA LEU A 81 -2.46 -14.02 -8.51
C LEU A 81 -3.95 -14.12 -8.21
N ALA A 82 -4.33 -13.74 -6.98
CA ALA A 82 -5.71 -13.61 -6.57
C ALA A 82 -5.86 -12.31 -5.78
N ALA A 83 -6.65 -11.37 -6.28
CA ALA A 83 -6.80 -10.04 -5.69
C ALA A 83 -7.88 -10.02 -4.60
N ASN A 84 -7.69 -9.17 -3.59
CA ASN A 84 -8.72 -8.84 -2.62
C ASN A 84 -9.86 -8.05 -3.28
N ALA A 85 -11.11 -8.33 -2.89
CA ALA A 85 -12.29 -7.65 -3.45
C ALA A 85 -12.31 -6.13 -3.21
N LEU A 86 -11.58 -5.63 -2.21
CA LEU A 86 -11.45 -4.20 -1.88
C LEU A 86 -10.21 -3.55 -2.52
N ARG A 87 -9.46 -4.30 -3.35
CA ARG A 87 -8.37 -3.70 -4.12
C ARG A 87 -8.91 -2.73 -5.15
N VAL A 88 -8.28 -1.57 -5.23
CA VAL A 88 -8.61 -0.53 -6.21
C VAL A 88 -7.34 -0.06 -6.93
N GLU A 89 -7.51 0.50 -8.12
CA GLU A 89 -6.43 1.19 -8.80
C GLU A 89 -6.07 2.48 -8.05
N PRO A 90 -4.80 2.69 -7.68
CA PRO A 90 -4.38 3.93 -7.04
C PRO A 90 -4.62 5.14 -7.92
N ARG A 91 -5.32 6.15 -7.38
CA ARG A 91 -5.60 7.39 -8.12
C ARG A 91 -4.33 8.17 -8.48
N CYS A 92 -3.36 8.18 -7.57
CA CYS A 92 -2.09 8.89 -7.76
C CYS A 92 -1.12 8.07 -8.62
N ARG A 93 -0.70 8.60 -9.76
CA ARG A 93 0.27 7.94 -10.66
C ARG A 93 1.66 7.73 -10.04
N HIS A 94 1.98 8.45 -8.98
CA HIS A 94 3.24 8.33 -8.24
C HIS A 94 3.18 7.32 -7.10
N PHE A 95 2.02 6.67 -6.90
CA PHE A 95 1.89 5.64 -5.87
C PHE A 95 2.86 4.47 -6.12
N GLY A 96 3.47 4.00 -5.06
CA GLY A 96 4.50 2.95 -5.15
C GLY A 96 5.93 3.47 -5.25
N ILE A 97 6.13 4.67 -5.81
CA ILE A 97 7.44 5.36 -5.87
C ILE A 97 7.52 6.41 -4.76
N CYS A 98 6.57 7.34 -4.73
CA CYS A 98 6.47 8.35 -3.69
C CYS A 98 6.13 7.72 -2.33
N GLY A 99 6.89 8.08 -1.30
CA GLY A 99 6.70 7.61 0.08
C GLY A 99 5.58 8.32 0.85
N GLY A 100 4.88 9.27 0.23
CA GLY A 100 3.83 10.06 0.90
C GLY A 100 2.56 9.27 1.23
N CYS A 101 2.30 8.14 0.55
CA CYS A 101 1.11 7.30 0.73
C CYS A 101 1.46 5.81 0.69
N SER A 102 0.78 5.01 1.54
CA SER A 102 1.03 3.56 1.64
C SER A 102 -0.16 2.69 1.23
N MET A 103 -1.41 3.19 1.24
CA MET A 103 -2.61 2.35 1.15
C MET A 103 -3.58 2.73 0.02
N GLN A 104 -3.15 3.47 -1.00
CA GLN A 104 -4.06 3.90 -2.08
C GLN A 104 -4.62 2.74 -2.93
N HIS A 105 -3.97 1.59 -2.90
CA HIS A 105 -4.42 0.36 -3.57
C HIS A 105 -5.53 -0.40 -2.83
N LEU A 106 -5.95 0.09 -1.66
CA LEU A 106 -7.05 -0.43 -0.85
C LEU A 106 -8.17 0.61 -0.79
N GLY A 107 -9.39 0.22 -1.10
CA GLY A 107 -10.57 1.09 -1.05
C GLY A 107 -10.83 1.65 0.34
N GLY A 108 -11.49 2.81 0.44
CA GLY A 108 -11.71 3.54 1.70
C GLY A 108 -12.27 2.70 2.85
N PRO A 109 -13.34 1.92 2.65
CA PRO A 109 -13.86 1.01 3.68
C PRO A 109 -12.82 -0.01 4.15
N GLY A 110 -12.02 -0.56 3.22
CA GLY A 110 -10.94 -1.49 3.54
C GLY A 110 -9.82 -0.83 4.33
N GLN A 111 -9.48 0.43 4.03
CA GLN A 111 -8.49 1.19 4.80
C GLN A 111 -8.94 1.42 6.23
N ALA A 112 -10.24 1.74 6.45
CA ALA A 112 -10.80 1.92 7.79
C ALA A 112 -10.75 0.61 8.58
N ALA A 113 -11.20 -0.50 7.98
CA ALA A 113 -11.18 -1.82 8.61
C ALA A 113 -9.75 -2.27 8.95
N ALA A 114 -8.79 -2.07 8.05
CA ALA A 114 -7.39 -2.40 8.28
C ALA A 114 -6.79 -1.59 9.45
N LYS A 115 -7.05 -0.28 9.50
CA LYS A 115 -6.57 0.59 10.59
C LYS A 115 -7.22 0.25 11.93
N GLN A 116 -8.51 -0.10 11.93
CA GLN A 116 -9.19 -0.56 13.13
C GLN A 116 -8.56 -1.86 13.63
N ARG A 117 -8.30 -2.82 12.73
CA ARG A 117 -7.64 -4.07 13.11
C ARG A 117 -6.27 -3.84 13.73
N VAL A 118 -5.45 -2.95 13.15
CA VAL A 118 -4.14 -2.59 13.72
C VAL A 118 -4.31 -2.00 15.13
N LEU A 119 -5.29 -1.10 15.33
CA LEU A 119 -5.59 -0.55 16.67
C LEU A 119 -5.95 -1.65 17.68
N GLU A 120 -6.81 -2.59 17.30
CA GLU A 120 -7.21 -3.71 18.16
C GLU A 120 -6.02 -4.61 18.52
N ASP A 121 -5.18 -4.92 17.52
CA ASP A 121 -3.98 -5.73 17.73
C ASP A 121 -2.97 -5.00 18.63
N ASP A 122 -2.76 -3.69 18.48
CA ASP A 122 -1.87 -2.89 19.31
C ASP A 122 -2.39 -2.79 20.76
N LEU A 123 -3.70 -2.57 20.97
CA LEU A 123 -4.31 -2.58 22.28
C LEU A 123 -4.10 -3.92 22.98
N TRP A 124 -4.25 -5.02 22.27
CA TRP A 124 -4.07 -6.36 22.82
C TRP A 124 -2.60 -6.71 23.05
N HIS A 125 -1.75 -6.55 22.02
CA HIS A 125 -0.38 -7.08 22.08
C HIS A 125 0.59 -6.12 22.79
N ILE A 126 0.39 -4.81 22.66
CA ILE A 126 1.25 -3.79 23.27
C ILE A 126 0.61 -3.30 24.58
N GLY A 127 -0.64 -2.86 24.52
CA GLY A 127 -1.36 -2.29 25.67
C GLY A 127 -1.80 -3.33 26.70
N ARG A 128 -1.83 -4.63 26.33
CA ARG A 128 -2.34 -5.73 27.16
C ARG A 128 -3.73 -5.49 27.72
N MET A 129 -4.56 -4.78 26.95
CA MET A 129 -5.92 -4.46 27.31
C MET A 129 -6.91 -4.84 26.21
N ARG A 130 -8.15 -5.08 26.63
CA ARG A 130 -9.31 -5.24 25.73
C ARG A 130 -10.33 -4.18 26.13
N PRO A 131 -10.64 -3.22 25.26
CA PRO A 131 -11.70 -2.26 25.52
C PRO A 131 -13.05 -2.97 25.53
N GLU A 132 -13.98 -2.51 26.37
CA GLU A 132 -15.35 -3.01 26.38
C GLU A 132 -16.10 -2.61 25.11
N VAL A 133 -15.79 -1.43 24.57
CA VAL A 133 -16.42 -0.89 23.36
C VAL A 133 -15.36 -0.22 22.48
N ILE A 134 -15.40 -0.50 21.18
CA ILE A 134 -14.66 0.24 20.16
C ILE A 134 -15.68 0.99 19.33
N PHE A 135 -15.62 2.33 19.37
CA PHE A 135 -16.50 3.17 18.57
C PHE A 135 -16.18 3.05 17.09
N PRO A 136 -17.19 3.24 16.20
CA PRO A 136 -16.95 3.29 14.77
C PRO A 136 -15.93 4.35 14.39
N ALA A 137 -15.12 4.07 13.37
CA ALA A 137 -14.13 5.01 12.86
C ALA A 137 -14.80 6.30 12.35
N ILE A 138 -14.22 7.44 12.67
CA ILE A 138 -14.64 8.74 12.11
C ILE A 138 -14.02 8.85 10.71
N HIS A 139 -14.86 9.06 9.71
CA HIS A 139 -14.45 9.18 8.32
C HIS A 139 -14.38 10.63 7.87
N GLY A 140 -13.40 10.94 7.04
CA GLY A 140 -13.26 12.22 6.34
C GLY A 140 -13.07 12.02 4.84
N PRO A 141 -12.82 13.11 4.09
CA PRO A 141 -12.52 13.01 2.66
C PRO A 141 -11.29 12.12 2.43
N SER A 142 -11.36 11.29 1.39
CA SER A 142 -10.24 10.39 1.04
C SER A 142 -9.12 11.10 0.28
N TRP A 143 -9.41 12.27 -0.31
CA TRP A 143 -8.51 13.05 -1.15
C TRP A 143 -8.52 14.52 -0.74
N ALA A 144 -7.47 15.25 -1.09
CA ALA A 144 -7.31 16.67 -0.78
C ALA A 144 -7.43 17.00 0.73
N TYR A 145 -7.22 16.03 1.61
CA TYR A 145 -7.44 16.17 3.06
C TYR A 145 -6.21 16.67 3.82
N ARG A 146 -5.01 16.54 3.23
CA ARG A 146 -3.76 16.83 3.92
C ARG A 146 -3.41 18.30 3.84
N THR A 147 -3.82 19.08 4.84
CA THR A 147 -3.54 20.53 4.93
C THR A 147 -2.12 20.86 5.44
N ARG A 148 -1.40 19.89 6.00
CA ARG A 148 -0.01 20.05 6.45
C ARG A 148 0.86 18.96 5.83
N ALA A 149 1.93 19.37 5.13
CA ALA A 149 2.91 18.48 4.57
C ALA A 149 4.32 19.07 4.75
N ARG A 150 5.28 18.20 4.98
CA ARG A 150 6.70 18.56 4.93
C ARG A 150 7.25 18.03 3.61
N LEU A 151 7.58 18.91 2.72
CA LEU A 151 8.20 18.61 1.43
C LEU A 151 9.70 18.85 1.55
N SER A 152 10.48 18.04 0.88
CA SER A 152 11.92 18.24 0.74
C SER A 152 12.21 18.95 -0.58
N VAL A 153 13.24 19.80 -0.58
CA VAL A 153 13.69 20.53 -1.77
C VAL A 153 15.15 20.18 -2.03
N ARG A 154 15.47 19.82 -3.26
CA ARG A 154 16.85 19.50 -3.66
C ARG A 154 17.13 19.91 -5.10
N ARG A 155 18.28 20.49 -5.32
CA ARG A 155 18.77 20.73 -6.69
C ARG A 155 19.32 19.43 -7.28
N VAL A 156 18.75 19.01 -8.40
CA VAL A 156 19.15 17.79 -9.13
C VAL A 156 19.36 18.15 -10.60
N PRO A 157 20.57 18.61 -10.99
CA PRO A 157 20.83 19.09 -12.37
C PRO A 157 20.48 18.08 -13.46
N LYS A 158 20.69 16.77 -13.20
CA LYS A 158 20.35 15.68 -14.12
C LYS A 158 18.85 15.53 -14.39
N LYS A 159 17.98 16.11 -13.54
CA LYS A 159 16.51 16.10 -13.67
C LYS A 159 15.94 17.48 -14.01
N GLY A 160 16.75 18.38 -14.54
CA GLY A 160 16.29 19.67 -15.01
C GLY A 160 16.24 20.79 -13.98
N GLY A 161 16.73 20.59 -12.75
CA GLY A 161 16.78 21.71 -11.82
C GLY A 161 16.48 21.38 -10.36
N VAL A 162 15.45 22.02 -9.80
CA VAL A 162 15.02 21.83 -8.40
C VAL A 162 13.84 20.88 -8.35
N LEU A 163 13.95 19.85 -7.53
CA LEU A 163 12.83 18.98 -7.19
C LEU A 163 12.25 19.37 -5.84
N VAL A 164 10.92 19.38 -5.76
CA VAL A 164 10.13 19.59 -4.55
C VAL A 164 9.19 18.40 -4.38
N GLY A 165 9.17 17.75 -3.22
CA GLY A 165 8.29 16.61 -3.03
C GLY A 165 8.57 15.80 -1.78
N PHE A 166 7.84 14.71 -1.63
CA PHE A 166 8.14 13.69 -0.63
C PHE A 166 9.34 12.85 -1.04
N HIS A 167 9.97 12.20 -0.08
CA HIS A 167 11.00 11.21 -0.40
C HIS A 167 10.38 10.01 -1.13
N GLU A 168 11.15 9.39 -2.00
CA GLU A 168 10.80 8.08 -2.56
C GLU A 168 10.73 7.03 -1.44
N LYS A 169 9.95 6.00 -1.65
CA LYS A 169 9.94 4.84 -0.73
C LYS A 169 11.35 4.27 -0.61
N ARG A 170 11.78 3.99 0.62
CA ARG A 170 13.06 3.34 0.94
C ARG A 170 14.32 4.08 0.45
N SER A 171 14.21 5.36 0.17
CA SER A 171 15.28 6.16 -0.40
C SER A 171 15.33 7.53 0.27
N SER A 172 16.50 8.18 0.21
CA SER A 172 16.67 9.59 0.57
C SER A 172 16.50 10.54 -0.62
N PHE A 173 16.16 10.00 -1.80
CA PHE A 173 15.88 10.81 -2.98
C PHE A 173 14.49 11.43 -2.89
N ILE A 174 14.32 12.57 -3.53
CA ILE A 174 13.01 13.21 -3.66
C ILE A 174 12.30 12.59 -4.85
N ALA A 175 11.06 12.14 -4.63
CA ALA A 175 10.20 11.66 -5.69
C ALA A 175 9.93 12.79 -6.68
N ASP A 176 10.17 12.50 -7.96
CA ASP A 176 9.87 13.41 -9.05
C ASP A 176 8.36 13.39 -9.30
N THR A 177 7.66 14.33 -8.66
CA THR A 177 6.20 14.40 -8.68
C THR A 177 5.76 15.78 -9.15
N ASP A 178 4.76 15.82 -9.99
CA ASP A 178 4.15 17.03 -10.52
C ASP A 178 2.73 17.27 -9.98
N SER A 179 2.26 16.38 -9.13
CA SER A 179 0.94 16.47 -8.50
C SER A 179 0.83 15.60 -7.26
N CYS A 180 -0.09 15.91 -6.37
CA CYS A 180 -0.38 15.12 -5.18
C CYS A 180 -1.88 15.11 -4.88
N GLU A 181 -2.52 13.96 -5.02
CA GLU A 181 -3.95 13.77 -4.76
C GLU A 181 -4.34 13.90 -3.27
N ALA A 182 -3.37 13.78 -2.35
CA ALA A 182 -3.62 13.93 -0.93
C ALA A 182 -3.61 15.40 -0.48
N LEU A 183 -2.93 16.29 -1.20
CA LEU A 183 -2.89 17.73 -0.93
C LEU A 183 -4.09 18.44 -1.57
N PRO A 184 -4.57 19.56 -0.99
CA PRO A 184 -5.46 20.50 -1.69
C PRO A 184 -4.83 20.97 -3.01
N LEU A 185 -5.66 21.40 -3.96
CA LEU A 185 -5.18 21.85 -5.28
C LEU A 185 -4.10 22.93 -5.19
N SER A 186 -4.24 23.88 -4.28
CA SER A 186 -3.24 24.94 -4.04
C SER A 186 -1.89 24.39 -3.56
N GLY A 187 -1.91 23.33 -2.75
CA GLY A 187 -0.68 22.67 -2.29
C GLY A 187 -0.07 21.75 -3.34
N SER A 188 -0.91 21.08 -4.13
CA SER A 188 -0.47 20.22 -5.22
C SER A 188 0.18 21.01 -6.35
N ALA A 189 -0.27 22.23 -6.60
CA ALA A 189 0.27 23.13 -7.64
C ALA A 189 1.67 23.68 -7.31
N LEU A 190 2.21 23.40 -6.12
CA LEU A 190 3.57 23.78 -5.71
C LEU A 190 4.63 22.69 -6.02
N LEU A 191 4.19 21.54 -6.54
CA LEU A 191 5.06 20.43 -6.96
C LEU A 191 5.40 20.57 -8.46
#